data_e27ddde3106f33c47a1c349835822e1d
#
_entry.id   e27ddde3106f33c47a1c349835822e1d
#
_cell.length_a   1.000
_cell.length_b   1.000
_cell.length_c   1.000
_cell.angle_alpha   90.00
_cell.angle_beta   90.00
_cell.angle_gamma   90.00
#
_symmetry.space_group_name_H-M   'P 1'
#
loop_
_entity.id
_entity.type
_entity.pdbx_description
1 polymer ?
#
loop_
_entity_poly.entity_id
_entity_poly.type
_entity_poly.pdbx_seq_one_letter_code
_entity_poly.pdbx_strand_id
1 'polypeptide(L)'
;MSRGLVILDRDGVINYDSEYFIKSTNEWHPIDGSLEGIARLSRAGFDIAVATNQSGIGRKLLDVATLESIHQKMLAAARKAGGDIGKIVYCPHLPTAGCDCRKPQPGLLLQLSRNYSVPLTGVPIVGDSVRDIDAAVAAGGRPILVRTGNGTQSEAALAKRGLEIDVYDDLAQFAEAFVNQTR
;
A
#
# COMPACT_ATOMS: atom_id res chain seq x y z
N MET A 1 6.85 -7.22 21.34
CA MET A 1 6.17 -5.94 21.06
C MET A 1 6.52 -5.53 19.64
N SER A 2 5.54 -5.00 18.87
CA SER A 2 5.80 -4.46 17.52
C SER A 2 6.76 -3.25 17.58
N ARG A 3 7.65 -3.12 16.58
CA ARG A 3 8.53 -1.96 16.41
C ARG A 3 7.83 -0.75 15.80
N GLY A 4 6.62 -0.92 15.33
CA GLY A 4 5.83 0.11 14.68
C GLY A 4 5.04 -0.43 13.51
N LEU A 5 4.28 0.45 12.85
CA LEU A 5 3.40 0.13 11.72
C LEU A 5 4.04 0.61 10.41
N VAL A 6 3.89 -0.17 9.35
CA VAL A 6 4.15 0.21 7.96
C VAL A 6 2.87 -0.03 7.16
N ILE A 7 2.42 0.96 6.39
CA ILE A 7 1.21 0.84 5.57
C ILE A 7 1.61 0.82 4.09
N LEU A 8 1.10 -0.15 3.36
CA LEU A 8 1.39 -0.35 1.94
C LEU A 8 0.13 -0.16 1.10
N ASP A 9 0.25 0.43 -0.09
CA ASP A 9 -0.72 0.19 -1.14
C ASP A 9 -0.55 -1.22 -1.69
N ARG A 10 -1.54 -1.73 -2.40
CA ARG A 10 -1.52 -3.06 -3.01
C ARG A 10 -1.01 -3.03 -4.45
N ASP A 11 -1.81 -2.46 -5.35
CA ASP A 11 -1.54 -2.41 -6.79
C ASP A 11 -0.41 -1.40 -7.08
N GLY A 12 0.60 -1.83 -7.81
CA GLY A 12 1.79 -1.02 -8.09
C GLY A 12 2.86 -1.01 -6.99
N VAL A 13 2.56 -1.57 -5.81
CA VAL A 13 3.51 -1.69 -4.68
C VAL A 13 3.80 -3.15 -4.34
N ILE A 14 2.76 -3.93 -4.03
CA ILE A 14 2.90 -5.37 -3.71
C ILE A 14 2.78 -6.21 -4.97
N ASN A 15 1.82 -5.91 -5.84
CA ASN A 15 1.59 -6.63 -7.07
C ASN A 15 1.56 -5.67 -8.28
N TYR A 16 1.83 -6.23 -9.45
CA TYR A 16 1.68 -5.50 -10.71
C TYR A 16 0.27 -4.94 -10.84
N ASP A 17 0.16 -3.66 -11.21
CA ASP A 17 -1.12 -3.00 -11.49
C ASP A 17 -1.63 -3.39 -12.88
N SER A 18 -2.91 -3.14 -13.15
CA SER A 18 -3.55 -3.39 -14.44
C SER A 18 -4.57 -2.30 -14.75
N GLU A 19 -4.50 -1.74 -15.96
CA GLU A 19 -5.50 -0.81 -16.48
C GLU A 19 -6.91 -1.45 -16.55
N TYR A 20 -6.96 -2.78 -16.60
CA TYR A 20 -8.19 -3.57 -16.64
C TYR A 20 -8.64 -4.12 -15.29
N PHE A 21 -8.03 -3.62 -14.20
CA PHE A 21 -8.21 -4.08 -12.82
C PHE A 21 -7.74 -5.54 -12.58
N ILE A 22 -7.46 -5.86 -11.34
CA ILE A 22 -7.20 -7.24 -10.90
C ILE A 22 -8.54 -7.84 -10.45
N LYS A 23 -9.14 -8.69 -11.29
CA LYS A 23 -10.50 -9.20 -11.15
C LYS A 23 -10.59 -10.68 -10.74
N SER A 24 -9.44 -11.34 -10.67
CA SER A 24 -9.36 -12.74 -10.27
C SER A 24 -8.03 -13.04 -9.58
N THR A 25 -7.98 -14.17 -8.89
CA THR A 25 -6.73 -14.65 -8.31
C THR A 25 -5.66 -14.96 -9.36
N ASN A 26 -6.06 -15.35 -10.58
CA ASN A 26 -5.13 -15.63 -11.68
C ASN A 26 -4.44 -14.37 -12.22
N GLU A 27 -5.09 -13.21 -12.11
CA GLU A 27 -4.54 -11.92 -12.54
C GLU A 27 -3.63 -11.28 -11.50
N TRP A 28 -3.64 -11.77 -10.26
CA TRP A 28 -2.78 -11.26 -9.21
C TRP A 28 -1.38 -11.88 -9.27
N HIS A 29 -0.37 -11.04 -9.52
CA HIS A 29 1.05 -11.42 -9.58
C HIS A 29 1.88 -10.44 -8.74
N PRO A 30 2.69 -10.90 -7.77
CA PRO A 30 3.53 -10.01 -6.99
C PRO A 30 4.61 -9.37 -7.86
N ILE A 31 4.96 -8.13 -7.56
CA ILE A 31 6.15 -7.47 -8.13
C ILE A 31 7.39 -8.18 -7.58
N ASP A 32 8.38 -8.38 -8.43
CA ASP A 32 9.64 -9.02 -8.04
C ASP A 32 10.27 -8.28 -6.85
N GLY A 33 10.65 -9.01 -5.81
CA GLY A 33 11.20 -8.46 -4.58
C GLY A 33 10.18 -7.93 -3.56
N SER A 34 8.90 -7.75 -3.94
CA SER A 34 7.90 -7.15 -3.02
C SER A 34 7.61 -8.04 -1.81
N LEU A 35 7.50 -9.35 -2.02
CA LEU A 35 7.27 -10.31 -0.94
C LEU A 35 8.47 -10.44 0.00
N GLU A 36 9.68 -10.36 -0.54
CA GLU A 36 10.94 -10.31 0.21
C GLU A 36 11.04 -9.04 1.06
N GLY A 37 10.60 -7.89 0.51
CA GLY A 37 10.48 -6.63 1.23
C GLY A 37 9.53 -6.74 2.43
N ILE A 38 8.34 -7.32 2.22
CA ILE A 38 7.37 -7.61 3.28
C ILE A 38 7.99 -8.54 4.34
N ALA A 39 8.66 -9.61 3.91
CA ALA A 39 9.31 -10.55 4.83
C ALA A 39 10.43 -9.89 5.63
N ARG A 40 11.20 -8.97 5.05
CA ARG A 40 12.24 -8.21 5.73
C ARG A 40 11.67 -7.30 6.82
N LEU A 41 10.61 -6.54 6.51
CA LEU A 41 9.90 -5.70 7.47
C LEU A 41 9.31 -6.52 8.63
N SER A 42 8.63 -7.64 8.31
CA SER A 42 8.06 -8.53 9.32
C SER A 42 9.13 -9.11 10.26
N ARG A 43 10.25 -9.61 9.71
CA ARG A 43 11.37 -10.14 10.51
C ARG A 43 12.05 -9.06 11.38
N ALA A 44 12.01 -7.81 10.95
CA ALA A 44 12.47 -6.67 11.75
C ALA A 44 11.48 -6.28 12.86
N GLY A 45 10.29 -6.90 12.92
CA GLY A 45 9.29 -6.72 13.96
C GLY A 45 8.28 -5.61 13.69
N PHE A 46 8.15 -5.14 12.43
CA PHE A 46 7.10 -4.18 12.05
C PHE A 46 5.78 -4.90 11.75
N ASP A 47 4.68 -4.30 12.20
CA ASP A 47 3.35 -4.64 11.73
C ASP A 47 3.16 -4.07 10.33
N ILE A 48 2.58 -4.85 9.42
CA ILE A 48 2.33 -4.45 8.04
C ILE A 48 0.82 -4.43 7.81
N ALA A 49 0.31 -3.33 7.27
CA ALA A 49 -1.08 -3.19 6.87
C ALA A 49 -1.19 -2.75 5.41
N VAL A 50 -2.33 -2.99 4.80
CA VAL A 50 -2.62 -2.60 3.42
C VAL A 50 -3.82 -1.66 3.36
N ALA A 51 -3.68 -0.55 2.61
CA ALA A 51 -4.74 0.39 2.31
C ALA A 51 -4.85 0.60 0.80
N THR A 52 -5.91 0.09 0.16
CA THR A 52 -6.03 0.04 -1.29
C THR A 52 -7.36 0.55 -1.83
N ASN A 53 -7.32 1.26 -2.96
CA ASN A 53 -8.51 1.66 -3.72
C ASN A 53 -8.95 0.52 -4.64
N GLN A 54 -10.18 0.02 -4.49
CA GLN A 54 -10.71 -1.12 -5.26
C GLN A 54 -12.04 -0.77 -5.94
N SER A 55 -12.02 0.23 -6.79
CA SER A 55 -13.22 0.69 -7.51
C SER A 55 -13.79 -0.33 -8.51
N GLY A 56 -13.09 -1.41 -8.79
CA GLY A 56 -13.61 -2.54 -9.55
C GLY A 56 -14.91 -3.10 -8.96
N ILE A 57 -15.05 -3.07 -7.63
CA ILE A 57 -16.31 -3.45 -6.95
C ILE A 57 -17.43 -2.48 -7.31
N GLY A 58 -17.21 -1.17 -7.15
CA GLY A 58 -18.21 -0.15 -7.50
C GLY A 58 -18.56 -0.14 -9.00
N ARG A 59 -17.65 -0.61 -9.85
CA ARG A 59 -17.85 -0.81 -11.29
C ARG A 59 -18.53 -2.15 -11.63
N LYS A 60 -18.78 -3.01 -10.63
CA LYS A 60 -19.32 -4.36 -10.80
C LYS A 60 -18.46 -5.28 -11.69
N LEU A 61 -17.15 -5.07 -11.70
CA LEU A 61 -16.18 -5.90 -12.43
C LEU A 61 -15.74 -7.11 -11.60
N LEU A 62 -15.86 -7.04 -10.28
CA LEU A 62 -15.66 -8.12 -9.33
C LEU A 62 -16.55 -7.86 -8.10
N ASP A 63 -16.82 -8.89 -7.34
CA ASP A 63 -17.53 -8.80 -6.07
C ASP A 63 -16.58 -8.86 -4.86
N VAL A 64 -17.13 -8.67 -3.67
CA VAL A 64 -16.35 -8.70 -2.42
C VAL A 64 -15.70 -10.05 -2.19
N ALA A 65 -16.40 -11.16 -2.48
CA ALA A 65 -15.88 -12.51 -2.28
C ALA A 65 -14.66 -12.78 -3.19
N THR A 66 -14.70 -12.28 -4.42
CA THR A 66 -13.57 -12.36 -5.34
C THR A 66 -12.38 -11.52 -4.84
N LEU A 67 -12.62 -10.30 -4.35
CA LEU A 67 -11.57 -9.48 -3.77
C LEU A 67 -10.94 -10.16 -2.54
N GLU A 68 -11.75 -10.75 -1.67
CA GLU A 68 -11.26 -11.50 -0.51
C GLU A 68 -10.39 -12.69 -0.94
N SER A 69 -10.78 -13.41 -2.00
CA SER A 69 -9.97 -14.51 -2.56
C SER A 69 -8.62 -14.03 -3.07
N ILE A 70 -8.56 -12.87 -3.74
CA ILE A 70 -7.32 -12.23 -4.18
C ILE A 70 -6.45 -11.85 -2.95
N HIS A 71 -7.05 -11.27 -1.92
CA HIS A 71 -6.34 -10.93 -0.69
C HIS A 71 -5.81 -12.18 0.02
N GLN A 72 -6.57 -13.28 0.08
CA GLN A 72 -6.08 -14.55 0.65
C GLN A 72 -4.88 -15.11 -0.12
N LYS A 73 -4.88 -15.03 -1.45
CA LYS A 73 -3.71 -15.39 -2.26
C LYS A 73 -2.49 -14.53 -1.91
N MET A 74 -2.67 -13.22 -1.77
CA MET A 74 -1.60 -12.28 -1.38
C MET A 74 -1.05 -12.63 0.01
N LEU A 75 -1.92 -12.85 0.99
CA LEU A 75 -1.52 -13.23 2.35
C LEU A 75 -0.75 -14.55 2.38
N ALA A 76 -1.21 -15.55 1.63
CA ALA A 76 -0.53 -16.84 1.51
C ALA A 76 0.87 -16.70 0.88
N ALA A 77 0.99 -15.87 -0.17
CA ALA A 77 2.27 -15.60 -0.82
C ALA A 77 3.25 -14.88 0.13
N ALA A 78 2.77 -13.86 0.87
CA ALA A 78 3.59 -13.16 1.87
C ALA A 78 4.10 -14.11 2.95
N ARG A 79 3.23 -14.96 3.51
CA ARG A 79 3.61 -15.96 4.52
C ARG A 79 4.61 -16.97 3.97
N LYS A 80 4.44 -17.44 2.74
CA LYS A 80 5.41 -18.34 2.08
C LYS A 80 6.78 -17.72 1.95
N ALA A 81 6.87 -16.40 1.75
CA ALA A 81 8.13 -15.65 1.73
C ALA A 81 8.70 -15.35 3.13
N GLY A 82 7.98 -15.71 4.20
CA GLY A 82 8.38 -15.46 5.59
C GLY A 82 7.98 -14.09 6.13
N GLY A 83 7.01 -13.43 5.49
CA GLY A 83 6.38 -12.19 5.94
C GLY A 83 4.96 -12.42 6.45
N ASP A 84 4.39 -11.42 7.07
CA ASP A 84 2.98 -11.39 7.46
C ASP A 84 2.38 -10.02 7.18
N ILE A 85 1.14 -10.02 6.70
CA ILE A 85 0.32 -8.82 6.51
C ILE A 85 -0.87 -8.96 7.46
N GLY A 86 -1.04 -7.97 8.34
CA GLY A 86 -2.11 -7.96 9.31
C GLY A 86 -3.44 -7.49 8.71
N LYS A 87 -3.77 -6.23 8.89
CA LYS A 87 -5.05 -5.68 8.41
C LYS A 87 -4.97 -5.22 6.97
N ILE A 88 -6.02 -5.54 6.20
CA ILE A 88 -6.25 -5.00 4.85
C ILE A 88 -7.54 -4.18 4.91
N VAL A 89 -7.47 -2.92 4.49
CA VAL A 89 -8.63 -2.04 4.32
C VAL A 89 -8.70 -1.58 2.87
N TYR A 90 -9.91 -1.43 2.34
CA TYR A 90 -10.09 -1.03 0.96
C TYR A 90 -11.29 -0.09 0.76
N CYS A 91 -11.23 0.72 -0.28
CA CYS A 91 -12.33 1.55 -0.72
C CYS A 91 -12.97 0.94 -1.98
N PRO A 92 -14.23 0.50 -1.93
CA PRO A 92 -14.93 -0.08 -3.08
C PRO A 92 -15.54 0.97 -4.02
N HIS A 93 -15.52 2.25 -3.64
CA HIS A 93 -16.30 3.29 -4.28
C HIS A 93 -15.70 3.78 -5.60
N LEU A 94 -16.57 4.27 -6.48
CA LEU A 94 -16.17 4.99 -7.70
C LEU A 94 -15.46 6.31 -7.37
N PRO A 95 -14.61 6.84 -8.27
CA PRO A 95 -13.97 8.13 -8.06
C PRO A 95 -14.94 9.29 -7.80
N THR A 96 -16.16 9.19 -8.34
CA THR A 96 -17.22 10.20 -8.25
C THR A 96 -18.11 10.08 -7.02
N ALA A 97 -17.87 9.09 -6.15
CA ALA A 97 -18.77 8.79 -5.02
C ALA A 97 -18.67 9.80 -3.85
N GLY A 98 -17.62 10.64 -3.80
CA GLY A 98 -17.45 11.64 -2.75
C GLY A 98 -17.23 11.05 -1.35
N CYS A 99 -16.71 9.81 -1.25
CA CYS A 99 -16.47 9.15 0.04
C CYS A 99 -15.17 9.62 0.71
N ASP A 100 -15.09 9.47 2.02
CA ASP A 100 -13.93 9.86 2.82
C ASP A 100 -12.80 8.81 2.79
N CYS A 101 -13.09 7.58 2.29
CA CYS A 101 -12.13 6.48 2.32
C CYS A 101 -11.24 6.39 1.09
N ARG A 102 -11.72 6.84 -0.08
CA ARG A 102 -10.93 6.72 -1.32
C ARG A 102 -9.73 7.67 -1.32
N LYS A 103 -8.51 7.12 -1.41
CA LYS A 103 -7.30 7.92 -1.63
C LYS A 103 -7.48 8.84 -2.87
N PRO A 104 -7.22 10.15 -2.79
CA PRO A 104 -6.34 10.83 -1.83
C PRO A 104 -6.98 11.20 -0.48
N GLN A 105 -8.23 10.83 -0.19
CA GLN A 105 -8.80 11.01 1.14
C GLN A 105 -8.10 10.10 2.15
N PRO A 106 -7.90 10.55 3.41
CA PRO A 106 -7.13 9.82 4.41
C PRO A 106 -7.91 8.70 5.13
N GLY A 107 -9.18 8.49 4.81
CA GLY A 107 -10.09 7.65 5.61
C GLY A 107 -9.61 6.22 5.85
N LEU A 108 -9.02 5.54 4.84
CA LEU A 108 -8.44 4.20 5.03
C LEU A 108 -7.26 4.22 6.01
N LEU A 109 -6.39 5.23 5.91
CA LEU A 109 -5.22 5.36 6.77
C LEU A 109 -5.64 5.63 8.22
N LEU A 110 -6.61 6.52 8.42
CA LEU A 110 -7.18 6.80 9.73
C LEU A 110 -7.90 5.57 10.33
N GLN A 111 -8.52 4.73 9.49
CA GLN A 111 -9.08 3.45 9.92
C GLN A 111 -7.98 2.51 10.43
N LEU A 112 -6.85 2.40 9.74
CA LEU A 112 -5.72 1.58 10.19
C LEU A 112 -5.11 2.14 11.48
N SER A 113 -4.96 3.47 11.60
CA SER A 113 -4.52 4.12 12.84
C SER A 113 -5.36 3.68 14.04
N ARG A 114 -6.68 3.69 13.90
CA ARG A 114 -7.60 3.20 14.96
C ARG A 114 -7.45 1.70 15.21
N ASN A 115 -7.36 0.89 14.16
CA ASN A 115 -7.26 -0.57 14.27
C ASN A 115 -6.00 -1.03 15.02
N TYR A 116 -4.91 -0.30 14.84
CA TYR A 116 -3.63 -0.60 15.51
C TYR A 116 -3.40 0.23 16.78
N SER A 117 -4.28 1.20 17.07
CA SER A 117 -4.09 2.17 18.17
C SER A 117 -2.74 2.90 18.08
N VAL A 118 -2.32 3.26 16.87
CA VAL A 118 -1.04 3.93 16.60
C VAL A 118 -1.31 5.25 15.87
N PRO A 119 -0.79 6.40 16.37
CA PRO A 119 -0.82 7.65 15.61
C PRO A 119 0.04 7.52 14.35
N LEU A 120 -0.37 8.15 13.25
CA LEU A 120 0.31 7.99 11.96
C LEU A 120 1.57 8.85 11.82
N THR A 121 1.85 9.75 12.77
CA THR A 121 3.06 10.58 12.73
C THR A 121 4.32 9.72 12.63
N GLY A 122 5.07 9.88 11.54
CA GLY A 122 6.28 9.11 11.26
C GLY A 122 6.05 7.69 10.73
N VAL A 123 4.79 7.21 10.67
CA VAL A 123 4.46 5.90 10.08
C VAL A 123 4.69 5.96 8.56
N PRO A 124 5.55 5.09 7.99
CA PRO A 124 5.73 5.03 6.54
C PRO A 124 4.46 4.55 5.86
N ILE A 125 4.03 5.29 4.84
CA ILE A 125 2.90 4.97 3.99
C ILE A 125 3.44 4.90 2.56
N VAL A 126 3.56 3.68 2.05
CA VAL A 126 4.22 3.36 0.79
C VAL A 126 3.18 3.26 -0.31
N GLY A 127 3.34 4.06 -1.35
CA GLY A 127 2.48 4.04 -2.53
C GLY A 127 3.25 4.28 -3.82
N ASP A 128 2.59 4.07 -4.95
CA ASP A 128 3.12 4.32 -6.30
C ASP A 128 2.49 5.54 -6.98
N SER A 129 1.49 6.14 -6.35
CA SER A 129 0.70 7.20 -7.00
C SER A 129 0.64 8.49 -6.17
N VAL A 130 0.42 9.61 -6.88
CA VAL A 130 0.18 10.91 -6.24
C VAL A 130 -0.95 10.83 -5.20
N ARG A 131 -1.98 9.99 -5.45
CA ARG A 131 -3.11 9.80 -4.53
C ARG A 131 -2.69 9.18 -3.20
N ASP A 132 -1.71 8.28 -3.23
CA ASP A 132 -1.17 7.64 -2.03
C ASP A 132 -0.41 8.66 -1.19
N ILE A 133 0.42 9.46 -1.85
CA ILE A 133 1.22 10.50 -1.22
C ILE A 133 0.32 11.57 -0.61
N ASP A 134 -0.66 12.05 -1.35
CA ASP A 134 -1.62 13.04 -0.85
C ASP A 134 -2.42 12.51 0.34
N ALA A 135 -2.86 11.23 0.30
CA ALA A 135 -3.53 10.59 1.43
C ALA A 135 -2.61 10.48 2.66
N ALA A 136 -1.35 10.11 2.45
CA ALA A 136 -0.36 10.00 3.53
C ALA A 136 -0.13 11.36 4.21
N VAL A 137 0.05 12.43 3.41
CA VAL A 137 0.20 13.79 3.92
C VAL A 137 -1.05 14.24 4.68
N ALA A 138 -2.25 14.02 4.10
CA ALA A 138 -3.52 14.37 4.74
C ALA A 138 -3.76 13.63 6.06
N ALA A 139 -3.25 12.40 6.19
CA ALA A 139 -3.33 11.60 7.41
C ALA A 139 -2.24 11.94 8.44
N GLY A 140 -1.27 12.81 8.12
CA GLY A 140 -0.14 13.13 8.98
C GLY A 140 0.92 12.04 9.06
N GLY A 141 0.95 11.10 8.11
CA GLY A 141 1.94 10.03 8.00
C GLY A 141 3.20 10.46 7.24
N ARG A 142 4.18 9.55 7.14
CA ARG A 142 5.39 9.73 6.34
C ARG A 142 5.15 9.16 4.94
N PRO A 143 5.00 10.01 3.90
CA PRO A 143 4.80 9.54 2.54
C PRO A 143 6.09 8.93 1.98
N ILE A 144 5.97 7.76 1.35
CA ILE A 144 7.04 7.06 0.66
C ILE A 144 6.54 6.71 -0.74
N LEU A 145 7.30 7.07 -1.77
CA LEU A 145 7.01 6.70 -3.15
C LEU A 145 7.91 5.55 -3.59
N VAL A 146 7.34 4.56 -4.26
CA VAL A 146 8.11 3.57 -5.02
C VAL A 146 7.90 3.78 -6.51
N ARG A 147 8.95 3.57 -7.33
CA ARG A 147 8.93 3.80 -8.80
C ARG A 147 8.19 2.72 -9.58
N THR A 148 7.86 1.59 -8.93
CA THR A 148 7.00 0.56 -9.53
C THR A 148 5.61 1.11 -9.84
N GLY A 149 4.81 0.40 -10.63
CA GLY A 149 3.47 0.84 -11.02
C GLY A 149 3.49 2.21 -11.74
N ASN A 150 2.78 3.17 -11.16
CA ASN A 150 2.71 4.56 -11.66
C ASN A 150 3.81 5.47 -11.06
N GLY A 151 4.73 4.91 -10.28
CA GLY A 151 5.63 5.67 -9.43
C GLY A 151 6.54 6.64 -10.17
N THR A 152 7.12 6.25 -11.31
CA THR A 152 7.98 7.13 -12.13
C THR A 152 7.21 8.38 -12.61
N GLN A 153 5.96 8.20 -13.06
CA GLN A 153 5.12 9.34 -13.49
C GLN A 153 4.72 10.20 -12.29
N SER A 154 4.43 9.56 -11.16
CA SER A 154 4.07 10.24 -9.92
C SER A 154 5.23 11.05 -9.36
N GLU A 155 6.46 10.54 -9.39
CA GLU A 155 7.68 11.25 -9.00
C GLU A 155 7.83 12.57 -9.76
N ALA A 156 7.69 12.53 -11.10
CA ALA A 156 7.75 13.72 -11.93
C ALA A 156 6.63 14.73 -11.63
N ALA A 157 5.41 14.26 -11.33
CA ALA A 157 4.28 15.11 -10.98
C ALA A 157 4.46 15.78 -9.60
N LEU A 158 4.98 15.03 -8.61
CA LEU A 158 5.25 15.54 -7.26
C LEU A 158 6.39 16.57 -7.26
N ALA A 159 7.45 16.32 -8.03
CA ALA A 159 8.55 17.27 -8.20
C ALA A 159 8.07 18.62 -8.79
N LYS A 160 7.16 18.60 -9.78
CA LYS A 160 6.54 19.82 -10.31
C LYS A 160 5.71 20.59 -9.26
N ARG A 161 5.20 19.89 -8.24
CA ARG A 161 4.47 20.52 -7.13
C ARG A 161 5.41 21.04 -6.03
N GLY A 162 6.74 20.84 -6.17
CA GLY A 162 7.72 21.20 -5.16
C GLY A 162 7.64 20.35 -3.87
N LEU A 163 7.07 19.15 -3.95
CA LEU A 163 6.97 18.25 -2.81
C LEU A 163 8.18 17.31 -2.80
N GLU A 164 9.03 17.45 -1.80
CA GLU A 164 10.15 16.55 -1.55
C GLU A 164 9.71 15.41 -0.64
N ILE A 165 9.88 14.18 -1.10
CA ILE A 165 9.55 12.95 -0.37
C ILE A 165 10.64 11.89 -0.58
N ASP A 166 10.66 10.89 0.28
CA ASP A 166 11.53 9.73 0.09
C ASP A 166 11.04 8.87 -1.08
N VAL A 167 11.93 8.57 -2.01
CA VAL A 167 11.65 7.75 -3.21
C VAL A 167 12.60 6.57 -3.27
N TYR A 168 12.05 5.39 -3.58
CA TYR A 168 12.80 4.14 -3.76
C TYR A 168 12.39 3.48 -5.08
N ASP A 169 13.26 2.61 -5.62
CA ASP A 169 12.95 1.94 -6.87
C ASP A 169 11.77 0.98 -6.73
N ASP A 170 11.70 0.27 -5.58
CA ASP A 170 10.66 -0.71 -5.26
C ASP A 170 10.49 -0.90 -3.74
N LEU A 171 9.56 -1.76 -3.36
CA LEU A 171 9.30 -2.10 -1.97
C LEU A 171 10.49 -2.81 -1.29
N ALA A 172 11.27 -3.59 -2.04
CA ALA A 172 12.44 -4.29 -1.48
C ALA A 172 13.53 -3.30 -1.05
N GLN A 173 13.82 -2.31 -1.91
CA GLN A 173 14.79 -1.25 -1.61
C GLN A 173 14.34 -0.40 -0.42
N PHE A 174 13.05 0.01 -0.39
CA PHE A 174 12.49 0.70 0.77
C PHE A 174 12.68 -0.11 2.05
N ALA A 175 12.26 -1.37 2.04
CA ALA A 175 12.33 -2.24 3.23
C ALA A 175 13.77 -2.41 3.73
N GLU A 176 14.73 -2.55 2.82
CA GLU A 176 16.15 -2.65 3.17
C GLU A 176 16.66 -1.38 3.82
N ALA A 177 16.44 -0.23 3.20
CA ALA A 177 16.88 1.07 3.71
C ALA A 177 16.22 1.37 5.07
N PHE A 178 14.91 1.16 5.18
CA PHE A 178 14.15 1.46 6.38
C PHE A 178 14.57 0.60 7.58
N VAL A 179 14.74 -0.70 7.38
CA VAL A 179 15.21 -1.61 8.46
C VAL A 179 16.63 -1.25 8.91
N ASN A 180 17.51 -0.85 7.99
CA ASN A 180 18.87 -0.46 8.34
C ASN A 180 18.93 0.87 9.13
N GLN A 181 18.02 1.81 8.85
CA GLN A 181 17.93 3.09 9.58
C GLN A 181 17.35 2.93 10.99
N THR A 182 16.59 1.85 11.25
CA THR A 182 15.90 1.64 12.53
C THR A 182 16.61 0.64 13.46
N ARG A 183 17.79 0.14 13.07
CA ARG A 183 18.67 -0.69 13.91
C ARG A 183 19.48 0.16 14.88
#